data_4b67966bdffcd6836fba1194bb328aa2
#
_entry.id   4b67966bdffcd6836fba1194bb328aa2
#
_cell.length_a   1.000
_cell.length_b   1.000
_cell.length_c   1.000
_cell.angle_alpha   90.00
_cell.angle_beta   90.00
_cell.angle_gamma   90.00
#
_symmetry.space_group_name_H-M   'P 1'
#
loop_
_entity.id
_entity.type
_entity.pdbx_description
1 polymer ?
#
loop_
_entity_poly.entity_id
_entity_poly.type
_entity_poly.pdbx_seq_one_letter_code
_entity_poly.pdbx_strand_id
1 'polypeptide(L)'
;AFLAWQTVFFGGPGEPEAGPYDDPDQDGVVNLLEFAFNLSPFLASTALALPGATGGLPWIREEEINGVSYFTMDYIRRKNAGDFQPQTSTGLMAWTPSVFTVLSGPVSVNGAYERLKLRLGSPIQPGDRIFHRLAAIIH
;
A
#
# COMPACT_ATOMS: atom_id res chain seq x y z
N ALA A 1 -10.55 -0.24 -14.28
CA ALA A 1 -10.15 -1.36 -13.43
C ALA A 1 -10.95 -1.40 -12.12
N PHE A 2 -11.11 -0.29 -11.41
CA PHE A 2 -11.90 -0.25 -10.17
C PHE A 2 -13.38 -0.60 -10.41
N LEU A 3 -13.97 -0.08 -11.46
CA LEU A 3 -15.35 -0.39 -11.87
C LEU A 3 -15.59 -1.90 -12.06
N ALA A 4 -14.65 -2.60 -12.68
CA ALA A 4 -14.72 -4.04 -12.85
C ALA A 4 -14.64 -4.79 -11.51
N TRP A 5 -13.81 -4.31 -10.60
CA TRP A 5 -13.70 -4.84 -9.25
C TRP A 5 -15.01 -4.64 -8.46
N GLN A 6 -15.61 -3.44 -8.53
CA GLN A 6 -16.95 -3.19 -7.94
C GLN A 6 -18.00 -4.15 -8.48
N THR A 7 -17.97 -4.44 -9.78
CA THR A 7 -18.91 -5.37 -10.40
C THR A 7 -18.73 -6.79 -9.86
N VAL A 8 -17.48 -7.22 -9.65
CA VAL A 8 -17.19 -8.57 -9.11
C VAL A 8 -17.67 -8.73 -7.67
N PHE A 9 -17.41 -7.73 -6.80
CA PHE A 9 -17.71 -7.86 -5.38
C PHE A 9 -19.13 -7.43 -5.01
N PHE A 10 -19.68 -6.43 -5.67
CA PHE A 10 -20.96 -5.83 -5.30
C PHE A 10 -22.07 -6.03 -6.35
N GLY A 11 -21.72 -6.43 -7.55
CA GLY A 11 -22.67 -6.51 -8.67
C GLY A 11 -22.68 -5.24 -9.54
N GLY A 12 -22.12 -4.13 -9.05
CA GLY A 12 -21.99 -2.89 -9.78
C GLY A 12 -21.63 -1.69 -8.91
N PRO A 13 -21.23 -0.58 -9.53
CA PRO A 13 -20.80 0.62 -8.79
C PRO A 13 -21.93 1.38 -8.11
N GLY A 14 -23.19 1.10 -8.48
CA GLY A 14 -24.37 1.72 -7.89
C GLY A 14 -25.00 0.94 -6.74
N GLU A 15 -24.42 -0.21 -6.39
CA GLU A 15 -24.90 -1.02 -5.29
C GLU A 15 -24.52 -0.40 -3.93
N PRO A 16 -25.30 -0.67 -2.87
CA PRO A 16 -24.96 -0.21 -1.53
C PRO A 16 -23.54 -0.63 -1.13
N GLU A 17 -22.84 0.27 -0.46
CA GLU A 17 -21.46 0.05 0.06
C GLU A 17 -20.40 -0.22 -1.02
N ALA A 18 -20.71 -0.03 -2.29
CA ALA A 18 -19.78 -0.24 -3.40
C ALA A 18 -18.91 1.00 -3.69
N GLY A 19 -19.14 2.12 -3.03
CA GLY A 19 -18.41 3.36 -3.26
C GLY A 19 -16.91 3.23 -2.93
N PRO A 20 -16.07 4.08 -3.53
CA PRO A 20 -14.61 4.01 -3.34
C PRO A 20 -14.16 4.28 -1.90
N TYR A 21 -14.96 5.02 -1.15
CA TYR A 21 -14.66 5.41 0.24
C TYR A 21 -15.51 4.66 1.27
N ASP A 22 -16.32 3.70 0.82
CA ASP A 22 -17.07 2.84 1.72
C ASP A 22 -16.15 1.77 2.32
N ASP A 23 -16.50 1.31 3.50
CA ASP A 23 -15.76 0.32 4.30
C ASP A 23 -16.78 -0.70 4.86
N PRO A 24 -17.22 -1.67 4.02
CA PRO A 24 -18.30 -2.59 4.38
C PRO A 24 -17.98 -3.52 5.53
N ASP A 25 -16.74 -3.97 5.66
CA ASP A 25 -16.29 -4.88 6.73
C ASP A 25 -15.78 -4.14 7.97
N GLN A 26 -15.70 -2.81 7.92
CA GLN A 26 -15.34 -1.93 9.02
C GLN A 26 -13.95 -2.19 9.60
N ASP A 27 -12.99 -2.55 8.76
CA ASP A 27 -11.60 -2.79 9.17
C ASP A 27 -10.71 -1.53 9.09
N GLY A 28 -11.27 -0.42 8.61
CA GLY A 28 -10.57 0.86 8.44
C GLY A 28 -9.90 1.02 7.07
N VAL A 29 -10.04 0.04 6.18
CA VAL A 29 -9.51 0.10 4.82
C VAL A 29 -10.68 0.27 3.84
N VAL A 30 -10.73 1.40 3.18
CA VAL A 30 -11.82 1.68 2.22
C VAL A 30 -11.65 0.87 0.93
N ASN A 31 -12.75 0.60 0.25
CA ASN A 31 -12.81 -0.19 -0.98
C ASN A 31 -11.73 0.16 -2.03
N LEU A 32 -11.41 1.43 -2.18
CA LEU A 32 -10.39 1.87 -3.14
C LEU A 32 -8.98 1.36 -2.77
N LEU A 33 -8.66 1.34 -1.48
CA LEU A 33 -7.39 0.80 -0.99
C LEU A 33 -7.38 -0.73 -1.00
N GLU A 34 -8.50 -1.36 -0.74
CA GLU A 34 -8.62 -2.82 -0.86
C GLU A 34 -8.42 -3.29 -2.30
N PHE A 35 -9.01 -2.57 -3.25
CA PHE A 35 -8.72 -2.77 -4.67
C PHE A 35 -7.24 -2.58 -4.98
N ALA A 36 -6.63 -1.50 -4.46
CA ALA A 36 -5.23 -1.17 -4.73
C ALA A 36 -4.26 -2.22 -4.19
N PHE A 37 -4.55 -2.80 -3.02
CA PHE A 37 -3.66 -3.71 -2.27
C PHE A 37 -4.10 -5.18 -2.30
N ASN A 38 -5.07 -5.52 -3.13
CA ASN A 38 -5.63 -6.87 -3.26
C ASN A 38 -6.17 -7.43 -1.94
N LEU A 39 -7.01 -6.66 -1.29
CA LEU A 39 -7.77 -7.05 -0.11
C LEU A 39 -9.24 -7.29 -0.47
N SER A 40 -9.97 -7.94 0.42
CA SER A 40 -11.41 -8.21 0.23
C SER A 40 -12.25 -7.17 0.97
N PRO A 41 -13.28 -6.58 0.32
CA PRO A 41 -14.17 -5.61 0.97
C PRO A 41 -15.10 -6.22 2.02
N PHE A 42 -15.10 -7.55 2.17
CA PHE A 42 -16.00 -8.25 3.08
C PHE A 42 -15.28 -9.06 4.16
N LEU A 43 -13.96 -9.05 4.16
CA LEU A 43 -13.14 -9.80 5.13
C LEU A 43 -12.16 -8.84 5.80
N ALA A 44 -12.52 -8.37 6.97
CA ALA A 44 -11.66 -7.52 7.77
C ALA A 44 -10.25 -8.10 7.86
N SER A 45 -9.26 -7.36 7.39
CA SER A 45 -7.88 -7.82 7.32
C SER A 45 -6.90 -6.66 7.49
N THR A 46 -6.06 -6.77 8.50
CA THR A 46 -4.89 -5.92 8.69
C THR A 46 -3.60 -6.66 8.30
N ALA A 47 -3.72 -7.72 7.52
CA ALA A 47 -2.57 -8.48 7.03
C ALA A 47 -1.61 -7.58 6.24
N LEU A 48 -0.31 -7.77 6.46
CA LEU A 48 0.74 -7.04 5.80
C LEU A 48 1.21 -7.78 4.54
N ALA A 49 1.81 -7.02 3.61
CA ALA A 49 2.41 -7.57 2.40
C ALA A 49 3.73 -8.30 2.71
N LEU A 50 3.66 -9.34 3.53
CA LEU A 50 4.81 -10.18 3.91
C LEU A 50 5.30 -11.01 2.71
N PRO A 51 6.53 -11.59 2.78
CA PRO A 51 7.02 -12.49 1.74
C PRO A 51 6.03 -13.62 1.45
N GLY A 52 5.74 -13.85 0.16
CA GLY A 52 4.78 -14.86 -0.29
C GLY A 52 3.31 -14.45 -0.27
N ALA A 53 2.96 -13.30 0.32
CA ALA A 53 1.59 -12.78 0.27
C ALA A 53 1.22 -12.33 -1.14
N THR A 54 -0.06 -12.47 -1.49
CA THR A 54 -0.62 -12.00 -2.77
C THR A 54 -1.36 -10.68 -2.66
N GLY A 55 -1.58 -10.21 -1.44
CA GLY A 55 -2.19 -8.93 -1.08
C GLY A 55 -1.80 -8.57 0.34
N GLY A 56 -2.15 -7.37 0.77
CA GLY A 56 -1.88 -6.89 2.11
C GLY A 56 -1.53 -5.41 2.15
N LEU A 57 -1.60 -4.84 3.34
CA LEU A 57 -1.17 -3.46 3.60
C LEU A 57 0.34 -3.33 3.44
N PRO A 58 0.85 -2.14 3.12
CA PRO A 58 2.30 -1.91 3.04
C PRO A 58 3.01 -2.35 4.33
N TRP A 59 4.10 -3.08 4.16
CA TRP A 59 4.94 -3.56 5.27
C TRP A 59 6.18 -2.70 5.38
N ILE A 60 6.22 -1.87 6.41
CA ILE A 60 7.30 -0.93 6.68
C ILE A 60 8.10 -1.45 7.87
N ARG A 61 9.44 -1.47 7.74
CA ARG A 61 10.34 -1.93 8.78
C ARG A 61 11.71 -1.28 8.66
N GLU A 62 12.50 -1.41 9.71
CA GLU A 62 13.91 -1.03 9.71
C GLU A 62 14.75 -2.21 9.22
N GLU A 63 15.65 -1.96 8.28
CA GLU A 63 16.62 -2.93 7.78
C GLU A 63 18.01 -2.32 7.69
N GLU A 64 19.01 -3.16 7.97
CA GLU A 64 20.41 -2.83 7.72
C GLU A 64 20.80 -3.22 6.29
N ILE A 65 21.32 -2.24 5.55
CA ILE A 65 21.80 -2.42 4.18
C ILE A 65 23.24 -1.94 4.12
N ASN A 66 24.19 -2.85 3.86
CA ASN A 66 25.61 -2.56 3.83
C ASN A 66 26.12 -1.85 5.11
N GLY A 67 25.65 -2.29 6.28
CA GLY A 67 26.03 -1.73 7.57
C GLY A 67 25.34 -0.44 7.97
N VAL A 68 24.34 0.02 7.20
CA VAL A 68 23.59 1.25 7.45
C VAL A 68 22.11 0.95 7.58
N SER A 69 21.46 1.49 8.61
CA SER A 69 20.03 1.29 8.86
C SER A 69 19.17 2.23 8.04
N TYR A 70 18.14 1.67 7.40
CA TYR A 70 17.14 2.39 6.63
C TYR A 70 15.76 1.88 6.96
N PHE A 71 14.73 2.70 6.73
CA PHE A 71 13.37 2.20 6.58
C PHE A 71 13.19 1.60 5.19
N THR A 72 12.56 0.44 5.14
CA THR A 72 12.16 -0.21 3.89
C THR A 72 10.65 -0.45 3.88
N MET A 73 10.08 -0.47 2.70
CA MET A 73 8.66 -0.72 2.48
C MET A 73 8.49 -1.78 1.39
N ASP A 74 7.84 -2.88 1.74
CA ASP A 74 7.28 -3.81 0.75
C ASP A 74 5.81 -3.50 0.57
N TYR A 75 5.36 -3.44 -0.68
CA TYR A 75 3.94 -3.30 -0.97
C TYR A 75 3.56 -4.04 -2.25
N ILE A 76 2.31 -4.44 -2.28
CA ILE A 76 1.67 -5.05 -3.45
C ILE A 76 0.70 -4.02 -4.00
N ARG A 77 0.70 -3.84 -5.30
CA ARG A 77 -0.20 -2.91 -5.97
C ARG A 77 -0.84 -3.52 -7.19
N ARG A 78 -2.02 -3.04 -7.53
CA ARG A 78 -2.64 -3.37 -8.80
C ARG A 78 -1.86 -2.73 -9.94
N LYS A 79 -1.56 -3.53 -10.97
CA LYS A 79 -0.86 -3.06 -12.17
C LYS A 79 -1.69 -2.01 -12.89
N ASN A 80 -1.04 -0.93 -13.31
CA ASN A 80 -1.65 0.15 -14.12
C ASN A 80 -2.93 0.78 -13.52
N ALA A 81 -3.10 0.73 -12.20
CA ALA A 81 -4.28 1.29 -11.55
C ALA A 81 -4.10 2.73 -11.10
N GLY A 82 -2.88 3.20 -10.94
CA GLY A 82 -2.62 4.56 -10.47
C GLY A 82 -1.17 4.76 -10.04
N ASP A 83 -0.95 5.89 -9.39
CA ASP A 83 0.34 6.31 -8.86
C ASP A 83 0.41 6.04 -7.36
N PHE A 84 1.53 5.50 -6.91
CA PHE A 84 1.79 5.19 -5.51
C PHE A 84 3.01 5.99 -5.05
N GLN A 85 2.81 6.84 -4.06
CA GLN A 85 3.82 7.76 -3.55
C GLN A 85 4.06 7.51 -2.06
N PRO A 86 5.26 7.03 -1.67
CA PRO A 86 5.67 7.03 -0.28
C PRO A 86 5.73 8.45 0.28
N GLN A 87 5.28 8.62 1.51
CA GLN A 87 5.26 9.90 2.20
C GLN A 87 5.81 9.76 3.62
N THR A 88 6.40 10.83 4.13
CA THR A 88 6.92 10.90 5.48
C THR A 88 6.30 12.04 6.28
N SER A 89 6.27 11.86 7.59
CA SER A 89 5.88 12.89 8.54
C SER A 89 6.68 12.76 9.83
N THR A 90 6.99 13.87 10.48
CA THR A 90 7.61 13.88 11.81
C THR A 90 6.58 13.99 12.94
N GLY A 91 5.34 14.34 12.64
CA GLY A 91 4.31 14.58 13.65
C GLY A 91 2.91 14.14 13.27
N LEU A 92 2.74 13.40 12.17
CA LEU A 92 1.44 12.91 11.65
C LEU A 92 0.48 14.01 11.16
N MET A 93 0.83 15.28 11.28
CA MET A 93 0.00 16.43 10.89
C MET A 93 0.23 16.87 9.44
N ALA A 94 1.48 16.81 9.00
CA ALA A 94 1.87 17.17 7.64
C ALA A 94 2.67 16.03 7.01
N TRP A 95 2.32 15.69 5.78
CA TRP A 95 2.95 14.62 5.01
C TRP A 95 3.60 15.18 3.75
N THR A 96 4.83 14.76 3.53
CA THR A 96 5.61 15.15 2.34
C THR A 96 6.03 13.92 1.55
N PRO A 97 6.18 14.04 0.21
CA PRO A 97 6.73 12.94 -0.59
C PRO A 97 8.09 12.51 -0.06
N SER A 98 8.27 11.19 0.10
CA SER A 98 9.56 10.61 0.45
C SER A 98 10.45 10.48 -0.78
N VAL A 99 11.73 10.75 -0.63
CA VAL A 99 12.74 10.21 -1.54
C VAL A 99 12.84 8.71 -1.31
N PHE A 100 12.92 7.92 -2.37
CA PHE A 100 13.03 6.47 -2.26
C PHE A 100 13.90 5.88 -3.38
N THR A 101 14.42 4.70 -3.11
CA THR A 101 15.16 3.88 -4.08
C THR A 101 14.46 2.53 -4.21
N VAL A 102 14.17 2.09 -5.42
CA VAL A 102 13.62 0.76 -5.67
C VAL A 102 14.72 -0.28 -5.47
N LEU A 103 14.55 -1.16 -4.50
CA LEU A 103 15.48 -2.25 -4.21
C LEU A 103 15.14 -3.52 -4.99
N SER A 104 13.85 -3.76 -5.23
CA SER A 104 13.36 -4.94 -5.92
C SER A 104 12.02 -4.66 -6.58
N GLY A 105 11.80 -5.25 -7.73
CA GLY A 105 10.55 -5.18 -8.45
C GLY A 105 10.46 -4.03 -9.48
N PRO A 106 9.26 -3.87 -10.08
CA PRO A 106 8.07 -4.67 -9.81
C PRO A 106 8.20 -6.14 -10.23
N VAL A 107 7.74 -7.04 -9.37
CA VAL A 107 7.66 -8.48 -9.64
C VAL A 107 6.20 -8.90 -9.62
N SER A 108 5.75 -9.59 -10.67
CA SER A 108 4.38 -10.06 -10.76
C SER A 108 4.05 -11.03 -9.63
N VAL A 109 2.97 -10.75 -8.91
CA VAL A 109 2.38 -11.65 -7.91
C VAL A 109 1.35 -12.55 -8.59
N ASN A 110 0.57 -11.96 -9.48
CA ASN A 110 -0.38 -12.65 -10.36
C ASN A 110 -0.66 -11.78 -11.59
N GLY A 111 -1.66 -12.14 -12.39
CA GLY A 111 -1.98 -11.38 -13.61
C GLY A 111 -2.34 -9.91 -13.39
N ALA A 112 -2.86 -9.55 -12.22
CA ALA A 112 -3.38 -8.22 -11.92
C ALA A 112 -2.51 -7.42 -10.95
N TYR A 113 -1.67 -8.07 -10.14
CA TYR A 113 -0.91 -7.43 -9.07
C TYR A 113 0.59 -7.67 -9.17
N GLU A 114 1.36 -6.75 -8.62
CA GLU A 114 2.83 -6.79 -8.58
C GLU A 114 3.36 -6.29 -7.24
N ARG A 115 4.55 -6.76 -6.86
CA ARG A 115 5.23 -6.42 -5.62
C ARG A 115 6.44 -5.54 -5.90
N LEU A 116 6.65 -4.57 -5.03
CA LEU A 116 7.86 -3.73 -4.97
C LEU A 116 8.43 -3.72 -3.57
N LYS A 117 9.75 -3.50 -3.49
CA LYS A 117 10.45 -3.17 -2.25
C LYS A 117 11.21 -1.87 -2.44
N LEU A 118 11.01 -0.94 -1.54
CA LEU A 118 11.65 0.37 -1.55
C LEU A 118 12.54 0.54 -0.32
N ARG A 119 13.64 1.28 -0.50
CA ARG A 119 14.37 1.92 0.59
C ARG A 119 13.88 3.36 0.70
N LEU A 120 13.46 3.77 1.88
CA LEU A 120 12.87 5.08 2.12
C LEU A 120 13.90 6.06 2.68
N GLY A 121 13.97 7.24 2.07
CA GLY A 121 14.71 8.39 2.58
C GLY A 121 16.21 8.16 2.77
N SER A 122 16.74 8.90 3.74
CA SER A 122 18.13 8.84 4.19
C SER A 122 18.32 7.78 5.27
N PRO A 123 19.58 7.41 5.60
CA PRO A 123 19.86 6.55 6.75
C PRO A 123 19.17 7.03 8.02
N ILE A 124 18.71 6.07 8.83
CA ILE A 124 18.10 6.36 10.13
C ILE A 124 19.18 6.86 11.07
N GLN A 125 18.93 8.01 11.73
CA GLN A 125 19.81 8.58 12.73
C GLN A 125 19.26 8.32 14.13
N PRO A 126 20.12 8.22 15.16
CA PRO A 126 19.68 8.11 16.55
C PRO A 126 18.71 9.24 16.92
N GLY A 127 17.57 8.90 17.52
CA GLY A 127 16.54 9.85 17.93
C GLY A 127 15.56 10.28 16.84
N ASP A 128 15.68 9.76 15.62
CA ASP A 128 14.72 10.02 14.56
C ASP A 128 13.32 9.56 14.96
N ARG A 129 12.33 10.43 14.71
CA ARG A 129 10.91 10.13 14.82
C ARG A 129 10.27 10.41 13.49
N ILE A 130 10.24 9.38 12.63
CA ILE A 130 9.73 9.49 11.26
C ILE A 130 8.62 8.47 11.08
N PHE A 131 7.48 8.94 10.61
CA PHE A 131 6.34 8.12 10.21
C PHE A 131 6.32 7.99 8.69
N HIS A 132 5.96 6.82 8.20
CA HIS A 132 5.87 6.54 6.78
C HIS A 132 4.48 6.02 6.43
N ARG A 133 4.01 6.39 5.24
CA ARG A 133 2.80 5.83 4.64
C ARG A 133 2.94 5.74 3.13
N LEU A 134 2.05 5.01 2.51
CA LEU A 134 1.92 4.96 1.06
C LEU A 134 0.62 5.67 0.65
N ALA A 135 0.75 6.74 -0.12
CA ALA A 135 -0.38 7.41 -0.73
C ALA A 135 -0.64 6.82 -2.12
N ALA A 136 -1.90 6.65 -2.47
CA ALA A 136 -2.30 6.10 -3.76
C ALA A 136 -3.29 7.05 -4.45
N ILE A 137 -3.05 7.33 -5.72
CA ILE A 137 -3.97 8.02 -6.63
C ILE A 137 -4.39 7.01 -7.68
N ILE A 138 -5.60 6.50 -7.56
CA ILE A 138 -6.12 5.45 -8.43
C ILE A 138 -6.84 6.07 -9.63
N HIS A 139 -6.54 5.57 -10.80
CA HIS A 139 -7.13 6.00 -12.07
C HIS A 139 -8.20 5.04 -12.59
#